data_a5e19297ea9f9c94865342b205ebaf4b
#
_entry.id   a5e19297ea9f9c94865342b205ebaf4b
#
_cell.length_a   1.000
_cell.length_b   1.000
_cell.length_c   1.000
_cell.angle_alpha   90.00
_cell.angle_beta   90.00
_cell.angle_gamma   90.00
#
_symmetry.space_group_name_H-M   'P 1'
#
loop_
_entity.id
_entity.type
_entity.pdbx_description
1 polymer ?
#
loop_
_entity_poly.entity_id
_entity_poly.type
_entity_poly.pdbx_seq_one_letter_code
_entity_poly.pdbx_strand_id
1 'polypeptide(L)'
;MTSTYAHAPGFVAGDRPKIVTSRFEFADSYTIERYLATNGYAGLRAALSQPAASVHDEVKNATVLGRGGAGFPAGTKWGLTPQEVWPRYLVVNGDESEPGTYKDRLLMERDPHQLIEGCLIACYAAGLSQCFLYIRGEMALAQERVAAALNEAYAAGYVGKNILGSKFSVDIVLHWGAGAYVVGE
;
A
#
# COMPACT_ATOMS: atom_id res chain seq x y z
N MET A 1 25.16 12.04 4.73
CA MET A 1 25.84 11.16 3.79
C MET A 1 24.99 11.08 2.53
N THR A 2 25.40 11.71 1.46
CA THR A 2 24.72 11.67 0.16
C THR A 2 24.97 10.31 -0.46
N SER A 3 23.92 9.48 -0.53
CA SER A 3 23.96 8.18 -1.20
C SER A 3 24.12 8.39 -2.71
N THR A 4 25.33 8.23 -3.21
CA THR A 4 25.61 8.14 -4.64
C THR A 4 25.29 6.73 -5.12
N TYR A 5 24.02 6.45 -5.44
CA TYR A 5 23.73 5.31 -6.30
C TYR A 5 24.18 5.69 -7.72
N ALA A 6 25.30 5.10 -8.17
CA ALA A 6 25.73 5.19 -9.55
C ALA A 6 24.61 4.55 -10.42
N HIS A 7 24.01 5.34 -11.30
CA HIS A 7 23.04 4.81 -12.26
C HIS A 7 23.76 3.81 -13.19
N ALA A 8 23.12 2.67 -13.42
CA ALA A 8 23.63 1.72 -14.43
C ALA A 8 23.74 2.45 -15.80
N PRO A 9 24.81 2.21 -16.57
CA PRO A 9 24.96 2.82 -17.89
C PRO A 9 23.75 2.48 -18.77
N GLY A 10 23.07 3.50 -19.29
CA GLY A 10 21.90 3.34 -20.16
C GLY A 10 20.55 3.61 -19.50
N PHE A 11 20.46 3.76 -18.17
CA PHE A 11 19.22 4.20 -17.53
C PHE A 11 19.14 5.74 -17.56
N VAL A 12 18.54 6.29 -18.59
CA VAL A 12 18.16 7.70 -18.62
C VAL A 12 16.87 7.80 -17.81
N ALA A 13 16.96 8.30 -16.59
CA ALA A 13 15.80 8.80 -15.85
C ALA A 13 15.27 9.99 -16.66
N GLY A 14 14.38 9.70 -17.61
CA GLY A 14 13.72 10.76 -18.37
C GLY A 14 12.88 11.62 -17.41
N ASP A 15 12.51 12.80 -17.85
CA ASP A 15 11.70 13.81 -17.16
C ASP A 15 10.25 13.32 -16.89
N ARG A 16 10.12 12.10 -16.39
CA ARG A 16 8.82 11.51 -16.04
C ARG A 16 8.44 11.91 -14.63
N PRO A 17 7.19 12.34 -14.39
CA PRO A 17 6.76 12.69 -13.06
C PRO A 17 6.86 11.46 -12.13
N LYS A 18 7.53 11.63 -11.01
CA LYS A 18 7.60 10.62 -9.95
C LYS A 18 6.25 10.66 -9.21
N ILE A 19 5.41 9.66 -9.41
CA ILE A 19 4.12 9.56 -8.72
C ILE A 19 4.29 8.73 -7.43
N VAL A 20 4.60 7.44 -7.56
CA VAL A 20 4.70 6.51 -6.44
C VAL A 20 5.91 6.81 -5.54
N THR A 21 6.99 7.35 -6.09
CA THR A 21 8.23 7.65 -5.38
C THR A 21 8.46 9.13 -5.12
N SER A 22 7.41 9.94 -5.24
CA SER A 22 7.50 11.40 -5.10
C SER A 22 8.03 11.86 -3.75
N ARG A 23 7.75 11.10 -2.68
CA ARG A 23 8.19 11.42 -1.32
C ARG A 23 9.58 10.88 -0.96
N PHE A 24 10.19 10.04 -1.80
CA PHE A 24 11.48 9.41 -1.49
C PHE A 24 12.65 10.41 -1.34
N GLU A 25 12.46 11.64 -1.76
CA GLU A 25 13.45 12.72 -1.62
C GLU A 25 13.54 13.26 -0.18
N PHE A 26 12.49 13.06 0.63
CA PHE A 26 12.47 13.50 2.01
C PHE A 26 13.10 12.44 2.93
N ALA A 27 13.97 12.87 3.83
CA ALA A 27 14.64 11.97 4.77
C ALA A 27 13.66 11.34 5.78
N ASP A 28 12.56 12.02 6.06
CA ASP A 28 11.48 11.67 6.97
C ASP A 28 10.20 11.17 6.25
N SER A 29 10.32 10.72 5.01
CA SER A 29 9.19 10.31 4.15
C SER A 29 8.30 9.20 4.75
N TYR A 30 8.83 8.46 5.72
CA TYR A 30 8.17 7.36 6.40
C TYR A 30 7.27 7.79 7.58
N THR A 31 7.26 9.07 7.96
CA THR A 31 6.48 9.60 9.09
C THR A 31 5.12 10.10 8.65
N ILE A 32 4.14 10.04 9.58
CA ILE A 32 2.79 10.57 9.31
C ILE A 32 2.80 12.08 9.07
N GLU A 33 3.67 12.83 9.76
CA GLU A 33 3.79 14.28 9.60
C GLU A 33 4.17 14.64 8.17
N ARG A 34 5.20 13.97 7.61
CA ARG A 34 5.60 14.20 6.22
C ARG A 34 4.51 13.76 5.25
N TYR A 35 3.88 12.62 5.52
CA TYR A 35 2.81 12.12 4.68
C TYR A 35 1.65 13.11 4.59
N LEU A 36 1.20 13.63 5.71
CA LEU A 36 0.13 14.64 5.78
C LEU A 36 0.54 15.98 5.14
N ALA A 37 1.77 16.44 5.38
CA ALA A 37 2.31 17.67 4.78
C ALA A 37 2.38 17.62 3.25
N THR A 38 2.40 16.42 2.67
CA THR A 38 2.42 16.18 1.22
C THR A 38 1.10 15.61 0.69
N ASN A 39 -0.02 16.01 1.30
CA ASN A 39 -1.38 15.64 0.92
C ASN A 39 -1.71 14.14 1.09
N GLY A 40 -1.04 13.45 2.00
CA GLY A 40 -1.34 12.06 2.34
C GLY A 40 -2.74 11.88 2.92
N TYR A 41 -3.29 10.69 2.77
CA TYR A 41 -4.68 10.33 3.11
C TYR A 41 -5.77 11.18 2.41
N ALA A 42 -5.41 12.02 1.44
CA ALA A 42 -6.40 12.75 0.65
C ALA A 42 -7.20 11.80 -0.26
N GLY A 43 -6.55 10.78 -0.81
CA GLY A 43 -7.21 9.72 -1.59
C GLY A 43 -8.24 8.96 -0.76
N LEU A 44 -7.90 8.60 0.48
CA LEU A 44 -8.84 7.95 1.40
C LEU A 44 -10.03 8.86 1.73
N ARG A 45 -9.79 10.15 2.02
CA ARG A 45 -10.87 11.12 2.25
C ARG A 45 -11.79 11.24 1.05
N ALA A 46 -11.23 11.32 -0.15
CA ALA A 46 -11.99 11.36 -1.40
C ALA A 46 -12.79 10.07 -1.62
N ALA A 47 -12.19 8.91 -1.36
CA ALA A 47 -12.87 7.63 -1.47
C ALA A 47 -14.06 7.53 -0.52
N LEU A 48 -13.90 7.91 0.76
CA LEU A 48 -14.97 7.85 1.76
C LEU A 48 -16.09 8.89 1.54
N SER A 49 -15.87 9.90 0.69
CA SER A 49 -16.90 10.89 0.33
C SER A 49 -17.85 10.44 -0.76
N GLN A 50 -17.63 9.27 -1.36
CA GLN A 50 -18.43 8.73 -2.45
C GLN A 50 -18.75 7.23 -2.21
N PRO A 51 -19.72 6.65 -2.94
CA PRO A 51 -20.04 5.23 -2.82
C PRO A 51 -18.85 4.32 -3.17
N ALA A 52 -18.69 3.22 -2.45
CA ALA A 52 -17.61 2.24 -2.70
C ALA A 52 -17.57 1.74 -4.16
N ALA A 53 -18.74 1.54 -4.78
CA ALA A 53 -18.83 1.16 -6.19
C ALA A 53 -18.21 2.20 -7.13
N SER A 54 -18.39 3.49 -6.86
CA SER A 54 -17.77 4.57 -7.66
C SER A 54 -16.25 4.54 -7.57
N VAL A 55 -15.70 4.29 -6.36
CA VAL A 55 -14.25 4.14 -6.18
C VAL A 55 -13.72 2.92 -6.94
N HIS A 56 -14.45 1.81 -6.90
CA HIS A 56 -14.11 0.60 -7.65
C HIS A 56 -14.09 0.86 -9.17
N ASP A 57 -15.12 1.55 -9.69
CA ASP A 57 -15.21 1.90 -11.12
C ASP A 57 -14.08 2.84 -11.53
N GLU A 58 -13.70 3.79 -10.69
CA GLU A 58 -12.57 4.68 -10.93
C GLU A 58 -11.25 3.89 -11.09
N VAL A 59 -10.96 2.96 -10.17
CA VAL A 59 -9.77 2.11 -10.25
C VAL A 59 -9.80 1.20 -11.49
N LYS A 60 -10.97 0.67 -11.84
CA LYS A 60 -11.15 -0.15 -13.04
C LYS A 60 -10.90 0.65 -14.31
N ASN A 61 -11.43 1.86 -14.39
CA ASN A 61 -11.26 2.76 -15.54
C ASN A 61 -9.84 3.31 -15.66
N ALA A 62 -9.14 3.48 -14.54
CA ALA A 62 -7.74 3.89 -14.51
C ALA A 62 -6.77 2.82 -15.03
N THR A 63 -7.26 1.59 -15.27
CA THR A 63 -6.48 0.47 -15.85
C THR A 63 -5.19 0.18 -15.10
N VAL A 64 -5.18 0.33 -13.77
CA VAL A 64 -4.02 0.03 -12.91
C VAL A 64 -3.73 -1.46 -12.97
N LEU A 65 -2.52 -1.81 -13.37
CA LEU A 65 -2.06 -3.20 -13.47
C LEU A 65 -1.32 -3.63 -12.22
N GLY A 66 -1.50 -4.90 -11.82
CA GLY A 66 -0.74 -5.53 -10.76
C GLY A 66 0.76 -5.55 -11.09
N ARG A 67 1.59 -5.46 -10.07
CA ARG A 67 3.07 -5.42 -10.17
C ARG A 67 3.76 -6.68 -9.64
N GLY A 68 3.00 -7.74 -9.39
CA GLY A 68 3.54 -9.05 -9.00
C GLY A 68 4.06 -9.92 -10.15
N GLY A 69 4.05 -9.41 -11.39
CA GLY A 69 4.56 -10.12 -12.58
C GLY A 69 3.49 -10.35 -13.66
N ALA A 70 2.31 -10.84 -13.30
CA ALA A 70 1.22 -11.16 -14.25
C ALA A 70 0.54 -9.95 -14.90
N GLY A 71 0.68 -8.74 -14.34
CA GLY A 71 0.05 -7.53 -14.88
C GLY A 71 -1.48 -7.55 -14.88
N PHE A 72 -2.10 -8.35 -14.00
CA PHE A 72 -3.57 -8.45 -13.96
C PHE A 72 -4.20 -7.12 -13.52
N PRO A 73 -5.27 -6.63 -14.19
CA PRO A 73 -5.91 -5.36 -13.84
C PRO A 73 -6.50 -5.36 -12.43
N ALA A 74 -6.06 -4.41 -11.59
CA ALA A 74 -6.44 -4.33 -10.18
C ALA A 74 -7.96 -4.18 -9.97
N GLY A 75 -8.61 -3.28 -10.71
CA GLY A 75 -10.06 -3.08 -10.61
C GLY A 75 -10.85 -4.31 -11.04
N THR A 76 -10.40 -5.04 -12.05
CA THR A 76 -11.02 -6.32 -12.43
C THR A 76 -10.86 -7.34 -11.30
N LYS A 77 -9.66 -7.44 -10.70
CA LYS A 77 -9.40 -8.36 -9.58
C LYS A 77 -10.31 -8.07 -8.38
N TRP A 78 -10.51 -6.80 -8.03
CA TRP A 78 -11.40 -6.43 -6.93
C TRP A 78 -12.86 -6.82 -7.19
N GLY A 79 -13.31 -6.70 -8.44
CA GLY A 79 -14.65 -7.10 -8.86
C GLY A 79 -14.92 -8.60 -8.84
N LEU A 80 -13.87 -9.44 -8.77
CA LEU A 80 -14.01 -10.90 -8.63
C LEU A 80 -14.24 -11.35 -7.20
N THR A 81 -14.23 -10.44 -6.22
CA THR A 81 -14.48 -10.75 -4.81
C THR A 81 -15.95 -11.16 -4.64
N PRO A 82 -16.26 -12.39 -4.16
CA PRO A 82 -17.64 -12.84 -3.95
C PRO A 82 -18.36 -11.92 -2.96
N GLN A 83 -19.52 -11.39 -3.37
CA GLN A 83 -20.27 -10.44 -2.53
C GLN A 83 -21.20 -11.12 -1.53
N GLU A 84 -21.58 -12.36 -1.77
CA GLU A 84 -22.46 -13.19 -0.94
C GLU A 84 -21.73 -13.86 0.23
N VAL A 85 -20.38 -13.80 0.27
CA VAL A 85 -19.57 -14.41 1.32
C VAL A 85 -19.09 -13.36 2.31
N TRP A 86 -19.15 -13.65 3.59
CA TRP A 86 -18.65 -12.80 4.68
C TRP A 86 -18.05 -13.67 5.81
N PRO A 87 -16.95 -13.30 6.44
CA PRO A 87 -16.13 -12.11 6.21
C PRO A 87 -15.25 -12.20 4.95
N ARG A 88 -14.82 -11.03 4.43
CA ARG A 88 -13.93 -10.91 3.27
C ARG A 88 -12.64 -10.21 3.67
N TYR A 89 -11.53 -10.63 3.12
CA TYR A 89 -10.21 -10.21 3.53
C TYR A 89 -9.41 -9.62 2.37
N LEU A 90 -8.60 -8.60 2.66
CA LEU A 90 -7.51 -8.17 1.80
C LEU A 90 -6.24 -8.87 2.29
N VAL A 91 -5.56 -9.58 1.39
CA VAL A 91 -4.21 -10.08 1.65
C VAL A 91 -3.24 -9.32 0.76
N VAL A 92 -2.34 -8.57 1.38
CA VAL A 92 -1.32 -7.78 0.70
C VAL A 92 0.01 -8.54 0.76
N ASN A 93 0.50 -8.92 -0.41
CA ASN A 93 1.75 -9.65 -0.55
C ASN A 93 2.93 -8.68 -0.58
N GLY A 94 3.67 -8.60 0.52
CA GLY A 94 4.94 -7.89 0.67
C GLY A 94 6.14 -8.84 0.83
N ASP A 95 6.06 -10.04 0.26
CA ASP A 95 7.15 -11.03 0.31
C ASP A 95 8.16 -10.79 -0.81
N GLU A 96 8.36 -9.91 -1.48
CA GLU A 96 9.35 -9.63 -2.53
C GLU A 96 10.64 -10.49 -2.43
N SER A 97 10.52 -11.76 -2.78
CA SER A 97 11.61 -12.75 -2.69
C SER A 97 12.32 -13.04 -4.00
N GLU A 98 11.77 -12.61 -5.15
CA GLU A 98 12.41 -12.82 -6.45
C GLU A 98 13.74 -12.07 -6.55
N PRO A 99 14.87 -12.75 -6.87
CA PRO A 99 16.17 -12.12 -6.99
C PRO A 99 16.18 -10.91 -7.96
N GLY A 100 16.78 -9.81 -7.54
CA GLY A 100 16.84 -8.57 -8.32
C GLY A 100 15.61 -7.68 -8.21
N THR A 101 14.59 -8.05 -7.45
CA THR A 101 13.40 -7.25 -7.18
C THR A 101 13.58 -6.44 -5.89
N TYR A 102 13.28 -5.14 -5.94
CA TYR A 102 13.44 -4.22 -4.81
C TYR A 102 12.44 -3.05 -4.83
N LYS A 103 11.30 -3.22 -5.48
CA LYS A 103 10.22 -2.21 -5.60
C LYS A 103 9.38 -2.08 -4.34
N ASP A 104 8.95 -3.22 -3.76
CA ASP A 104 8.05 -3.26 -2.63
C ASP A 104 8.77 -2.92 -1.33
N ARG A 105 9.99 -3.42 -1.15
CA ARG A 105 10.85 -3.08 -0.03
C ARG A 105 11.06 -1.58 0.09
N LEU A 106 11.39 -0.91 -1.02
CA LEU A 106 11.61 0.53 -1.02
C LEU A 106 10.35 1.32 -0.66
N LEU A 107 9.17 0.89 -1.12
CA LEU A 107 7.91 1.51 -0.75
C LEU A 107 7.62 1.36 0.74
N MET A 108 7.78 0.16 1.29
CA MET A 108 7.57 -0.12 2.71
C MET A 108 8.55 0.64 3.62
N GLU A 109 9.81 0.78 3.19
CA GLU A 109 10.83 1.50 3.95
C GLU A 109 10.69 3.03 3.85
N ARG A 110 10.26 3.56 2.70
CA ARG A 110 10.30 4.99 2.39
C ARG A 110 8.96 5.69 2.49
N ASP A 111 7.86 5.02 2.17
CA ASP A 111 6.52 5.62 2.19
C ASP A 111 5.45 4.60 2.66
N PRO A 112 5.59 4.07 3.91
CA PRO A 112 4.68 3.05 4.44
C PRO A 112 3.25 3.55 4.58
N HIS A 113 3.02 4.84 4.80
CA HIS A 113 1.67 5.41 4.87
C HIS A 113 0.94 5.36 3.52
N GLN A 114 1.65 5.48 2.39
CA GLN A 114 1.06 5.31 1.06
C GLN A 114 0.55 3.88 0.86
N LEU A 115 1.28 2.89 1.36
CA LEU A 115 0.83 1.49 1.36
C LEU A 115 -0.42 1.32 2.22
N ILE A 116 -0.43 1.86 3.45
CA ILE A 116 -1.57 1.80 4.37
C ILE A 116 -2.80 2.46 3.74
N GLU A 117 -2.67 3.66 3.17
CA GLU A 117 -3.76 4.35 2.49
C GLU A 117 -4.32 3.52 1.33
N GLY A 118 -3.43 2.90 0.52
CA GLY A 118 -3.83 2.00 -0.56
C GLY A 118 -4.62 0.78 -0.07
N CYS A 119 -4.21 0.16 1.04
CA CYS A 119 -4.94 -0.94 1.68
C CYS A 119 -6.35 -0.51 2.12
N LEU A 120 -6.48 0.67 2.72
CA LEU A 120 -7.76 1.20 3.19
C LEU A 120 -8.72 1.48 2.03
N ILE A 121 -8.23 2.11 0.96
CA ILE A 121 -9.02 2.38 -0.25
C ILE A 121 -9.47 1.06 -0.89
N ALA A 122 -8.57 0.07 -0.99
CA ALA A 122 -8.91 -1.25 -1.53
C ALA A 122 -9.98 -1.96 -0.68
N CYS A 123 -9.83 -1.94 0.65
CA CYS A 123 -10.82 -2.51 1.56
C CYS A 123 -12.19 -1.84 1.42
N TYR A 124 -12.22 -0.52 1.33
CA TYR A 124 -13.45 0.24 1.14
C TYR A 124 -14.12 -0.10 -0.20
N ALA A 125 -13.38 -0.01 -1.31
CA ALA A 125 -13.91 -0.19 -2.66
C ALA A 125 -14.40 -1.62 -2.93
N ALA A 126 -13.70 -2.65 -2.40
CA ALA A 126 -14.06 -4.05 -2.58
C ALA A 126 -14.96 -4.61 -1.45
N GLY A 127 -15.29 -3.81 -0.44
CA GLY A 127 -16.12 -4.20 0.69
C GLY A 127 -15.49 -5.29 1.55
N LEU A 128 -14.22 -5.11 1.94
CA LEU A 128 -13.45 -6.07 2.72
C LEU A 128 -13.45 -5.69 4.20
N SER A 129 -13.47 -6.70 5.08
CA SER A 129 -13.64 -6.50 6.53
C SER A 129 -12.34 -6.36 7.30
N GLN A 130 -11.24 -6.86 6.75
CA GLN A 130 -9.93 -6.86 7.39
C GLN A 130 -8.82 -6.96 6.34
N CYS A 131 -7.67 -6.36 6.64
CA CYS A 131 -6.46 -6.44 5.82
C CYS A 131 -5.40 -7.25 6.56
N PHE A 132 -4.76 -8.18 5.85
CA PHE A 132 -3.54 -8.86 6.28
C PHE A 132 -2.40 -8.39 5.40
N LEU A 133 -1.39 -7.79 5.99
CA LEU A 133 -0.19 -7.32 5.30
C LEU A 133 0.98 -8.25 5.67
N TYR A 134 1.34 -9.10 4.72
CA TYR A 134 2.45 -10.03 4.85
C TYR A 134 3.74 -9.35 4.37
N ILE A 135 4.76 -9.31 5.22
CA ILE A 135 6.09 -8.75 4.90
C ILE A 135 7.14 -9.85 5.07
N ARG A 136 8.01 -9.97 4.09
CA ARG A 136 9.12 -10.92 4.09
C ARG A 136 9.97 -10.81 5.35
N GLY A 137 10.36 -11.97 5.92
CA GLY A 137 11.09 -12.05 7.21
C GLY A 137 12.42 -11.31 7.22
N GLU A 138 13.13 -11.28 6.09
CA GLU A 138 14.45 -10.64 5.95
C GLU A 138 14.39 -9.11 5.81
N MET A 139 13.19 -8.52 5.67
CA MET A 139 13.02 -7.08 5.48
C MET A 139 12.80 -6.35 6.84
N ALA A 140 13.74 -6.47 7.76
CA ALA A 140 13.62 -5.94 9.12
C ALA A 140 13.27 -4.44 9.16
N LEU A 141 13.91 -3.61 8.35
CA LEU A 141 13.62 -2.17 8.30
C LEU A 141 12.22 -1.88 7.75
N ALA A 142 11.77 -2.63 6.74
CA ALA A 142 10.41 -2.48 6.21
C ALA A 142 9.37 -2.85 7.27
N GLN A 143 9.60 -3.94 8.01
CA GLN A 143 8.73 -4.36 9.13
C GLN A 143 8.64 -3.28 10.20
N GLU A 144 9.77 -2.72 10.64
CA GLU A 144 9.83 -1.64 11.62
C GLU A 144 9.07 -0.40 11.15
N ARG A 145 9.33 0.04 9.91
CA ARG A 145 8.71 1.25 9.32
C ARG A 145 7.20 1.11 9.15
N VAL A 146 6.75 -0.04 8.63
CA VAL A 146 5.32 -0.30 8.45
C VAL A 146 4.61 -0.45 9.79
N ALA A 147 5.24 -1.09 10.80
CA ALA A 147 4.65 -1.19 12.14
C ALA A 147 4.51 0.18 12.81
N ALA A 148 5.54 1.03 12.72
CA ALA A 148 5.50 2.39 13.25
C ALA A 148 4.40 3.21 12.57
N ALA A 149 4.38 3.22 11.23
CA ALA A 149 3.38 3.94 10.45
C ALA A 149 1.94 3.45 10.72
N LEU A 150 1.76 2.15 10.93
CA LEU A 150 0.45 1.60 11.29
C LEU A 150 -0.01 2.09 12.67
N ASN A 151 0.88 2.13 13.66
CA ASN A 151 0.58 2.69 14.98
C ASN A 151 0.20 4.17 14.89
N GLU A 152 0.94 4.96 14.10
CA GLU A 152 0.63 6.37 13.84
C GLU A 152 -0.74 6.53 13.16
N ALA A 153 -1.06 5.67 12.17
CA ALA A 153 -2.34 5.69 11.48
C ALA A 153 -3.52 5.33 12.39
N TYR A 154 -3.34 4.37 13.31
CA TYR A 154 -4.35 4.07 14.34
C TYR A 154 -4.55 5.25 15.30
N ALA A 155 -3.46 5.83 15.81
CA ALA A 155 -3.53 6.97 16.73
C ALA A 155 -4.21 8.20 16.10
N ALA A 156 -4.01 8.40 14.79
CA ALA A 156 -4.61 9.49 14.03
C ALA A 156 -6.02 9.19 13.48
N GLY A 157 -6.59 8.01 13.73
CA GLY A 157 -7.95 7.62 13.32
C GLY A 157 -8.10 7.30 11.84
N TYR A 158 -7.02 6.98 11.15
CA TYR A 158 -7.05 6.52 9.76
C TYR A 158 -7.29 5.01 9.63
N VAL A 159 -7.06 4.23 10.69
CA VAL A 159 -7.29 2.78 10.74
C VAL A 159 -8.15 2.45 11.96
N GLY A 160 -8.88 1.35 11.93
CA GLY A 160 -9.72 0.86 13.02
C GLY A 160 -11.19 1.15 12.83
N LYS A 161 -11.87 1.67 13.87
CA LYS A 161 -13.31 1.88 13.87
C LYS A 161 -13.68 3.31 13.42
N ASN A 162 -14.75 3.40 12.63
CA ASN A 162 -15.34 4.68 12.21
C ASN A 162 -14.30 5.64 11.60
N ILE A 163 -13.50 5.13 10.68
CA ILE A 163 -12.37 5.84 10.07
C ILE A 163 -12.82 7.21 9.55
N LEU A 164 -12.13 8.27 9.98
CA LEU A 164 -12.43 9.66 9.65
C LEU A 164 -13.89 10.07 9.93
N GLY A 165 -14.53 9.46 10.94
CA GLY A 165 -15.92 9.70 11.30
C GLY A 165 -16.96 9.05 10.38
N SER A 166 -16.54 8.23 9.44
CA SER A 166 -17.41 7.46 8.55
C SER A 166 -17.96 6.19 9.24
N LYS A 167 -18.81 5.44 8.53
CA LYS A 167 -19.26 4.10 8.97
C LYS A 167 -18.25 3.00 8.61
N PHE A 168 -17.20 3.33 7.86
CA PHE A 168 -16.19 2.38 7.45
C PHE A 168 -15.25 2.05 8.60
N SER A 169 -15.02 0.76 8.80
CA SER A 169 -14.13 0.24 9.84
C SER A 169 -13.35 -0.92 9.26
N VAL A 170 -12.03 -0.90 9.43
CA VAL A 170 -11.14 -1.98 9.01
C VAL A 170 -9.89 -1.99 9.88
N ASP A 171 -9.45 -3.19 10.26
CA ASP A 171 -8.19 -3.39 10.93
C ASP A 171 -7.14 -3.93 9.95
N ILE A 172 -5.87 -3.56 10.17
CA ILE A 172 -4.73 -4.07 9.42
C ILE A 172 -3.88 -4.91 10.37
N VAL A 173 -3.72 -6.19 10.03
CA VAL A 173 -2.88 -7.14 10.77
C VAL A 173 -1.57 -7.31 10.02
N LEU A 174 -0.45 -7.05 10.70
CA LEU A 174 0.87 -7.32 10.16
C LEU A 174 1.26 -8.77 10.42
N HIS A 175 1.79 -9.41 9.40
CA HIS A 175 2.34 -10.75 9.49
C HIS A 175 3.79 -10.77 8.99
N TRP A 176 4.69 -11.21 9.85
CA TRP A 176 6.10 -11.34 9.54
C TRP A 176 6.37 -12.71 8.94
N GLY A 177 6.91 -12.74 7.73
CA GLY A 177 7.30 -13.99 7.07
C GLY A 177 8.47 -14.67 7.77
N ALA A 178 8.59 -15.98 7.58
CA ALA A 178 9.67 -16.80 8.12
C ALA A 178 10.76 -17.13 7.08
N GLY A 179 10.83 -16.43 5.95
CA GLY A 179 11.88 -16.55 4.95
C GLY A 179 11.66 -17.64 3.89
N ALA A 180 10.44 -18.11 3.72
CA ALA A 180 10.13 -19.10 2.66
C ALA A 180 9.71 -18.40 1.35
N TYR A 181 10.49 -18.53 0.28
CA TYR A 181 10.19 -17.99 -1.06
C TYR A 181 8.78 -18.37 -1.54
N VAL A 182 8.41 -19.63 -1.38
CA VAL A 182 7.12 -20.18 -1.84
C VAL A 182 5.90 -19.49 -1.24
N VAL A 183 6.04 -18.79 -0.12
CA VAL A 183 4.92 -18.08 0.53
C VAL A 183 4.54 -16.81 -0.25
N GLY A 184 5.46 -16.27 -1.05
CA GLY A 184 5.20 -15.11 -1.92
C GLY A 184 4.55 -15.46 -3.27
N GLU A 185 4.46 -16.74 -3.63
CA GLU A 185 3.92 -17.22 -4.89
C GLU A 185 2.38 -17.24 -4.96
#